data_f370ca37b4dd870a206bab1f75571e9b
#
_entry.id   f370ca37b4dd870a206bab1f75571e9b
#
_cell.length_a   1.000
_cell.length_b   1.000
_cell.length_c   1.000
_cell.angle_alpha   90.00
_cell.angle_beta   90.00
_cell.angle_gamma   90.00
#
_symmetry.space_group_name_H-M   'P 1'
#
loop_
_entity.id
_entity.type
_entity.pdbx_description
1 polymer ?
#
loop_
_entity_poly.entity_id
_entity_poly.type
_entity_poly.pdbx_seq_one_letter_code
_entity_poly.pdbx_strand_id
1 'polypeptide(L)'
;MRKRILLVEDDQHSRNGLQASLLAEGHGVEGVSDGWQAFRKIKEGIFDLAVVDLDLPSVLGVLVTGWDVVRILRAYAPEIPIIMMSAQEDGGIQRLVKRFKVSAFMVKPIDPASVKTFIRGLDHQTPKAAVVDCSVC
;
A
#
# COMPACT_ATOMS: atom_id res chain seq x y z
N MET A 1 16.84 -6.14 -0.68
CA MET A 1 16.32 -7.02 -1.73
C MET A 1 15.33 -6.30 -2.62
N ARG A 2 15.45 -6.46 -3.93
CA ARG A 2 14.57 -5.79 -4.88
C ARG A 2 13.15 -6.37 -4.80
N LYS A 3 12.17 -5.49 -4.75
CA LYS A 3 10.76 -5.88 -4.73
C LYS A 3 10.03 -5.23 -5.90
N ARG A 4 8.97 -5.88 -6.32
CA ARG A 4 8.02 -5.31 -7.28
C ARG A 4 6.84 -4.77 -6.50
N ILE A 5 6.63 -3.46 -6.57
CA ILE A 5 5.70 -2.74 -5.70
C ILE A 5 4.55 -2.15 -6.52
N LEU A 6 3.33 -2.41 -6.07
CA LEU A 6 2.14 -1.71 -6.58
C LEU A 6 1.90 -0.50 -5.68
N LEU A 7 1.88 0.69 -6.27
CA LEU A 7 1.62 1.93 -5.55
C LEU A 7 0.32 2.55 -6.05
N VAL A 8 -0.66 2.64 -5.16
CA VAL A 8 -1.98 3.18 -5.48
C VAL A 8 -2.18 4.50 -4.74
N GLU A 9 -2.09 5.61 -5.47
CA GLU A 9 -2.16 6.97 -4.92
C GLU A 9 -2.67 7.91 -6.00
N ASP A 10 -3.76 8.62 -5.73
CA ASP A 10 -4.36 9.50 -6.73
C ASP A 10 -3.61 10.82 -6.92
N ASP A 11 -2.99 11.35 -5.87
CA ASP A 11 -2.23 12.59 -5.99
C ASP A 11 -0.94 12.35 -6.77
N GLN A 12 -0.84 12.98 -7.92
CA GLN A 12 0.28 12.78 -8.83
C GLN A 12 1.62 13.16 -8.19
N HIS A 13 1.65 14.26 -7.46
CA HIS A 13 2.87 14.72 -6.82
C HIS A 13 3.35 13.74 -5.76
N SER A 14 2.45 13.31 -4.89
CA SER A 14 2.77 12.33 -3.84
C SER A 14 3.17 10.99 -4.44
N ARG A 15 2.45 10.54 -5.47
CA ARG A 15 2.77 9.29 -6.16
C ARG A 15 4.15 9.34 -6.79
N ASN A 16 4.46 10.40 -7.51
CA ASN A 16 5.76 10.55 -8.19
C ASN A 16 6.90 10.62 -7.19
N GLY A 17 6.71 11.33 -6.09
CA GLY A 17 7.74 11.45 -5.05
C GLY A 17 8.06 10.11 -4.39
N LEU A 18 7.05 9.37 -4.00
CA LEU A 18 7.24 8.06 -3.39
C LEU A 18 7.79 7.06 -4.39
N GLN A 19 7.28 7.08 -5.62
CA GLN A 19 7.78 6.22 -6.68
C GLN A 19 9.27 6.44 -6.94
N ALA A 20 9.69 7.70 -7.08
CA ALA A 20 11.10 8.03 -7.30
C ALA A 20 11.98 7.52 -6.16
N SER A 21 11.50 7.69 -4.93
CA SER A 21 12.24 7.26 -3.74
C SER A 21 12.41 5.73 -3.69
N LEU A 22 11.38 4.99 -4.04
CA LEU A 22 11.44 3.53 -4.06
C LEU A 22 12.28 3.00 -5.23
N LEU A 23 12.19 3.65 -6.39
CA LEU A 23 13.05 3.31 -7.52
C LEU A 23 14.52 3.52 -7.18
N ALA A 24 14.85 4.58 -6.44
CA ALA A 24 16.22 4.85 -6.03
C ALA A 24 16.78 3.77 -5.10
N GLU A 25 15.91 3.06 -4.37
CA GLU A 25 16.31 1.91 -3.54
C GLU A 25 16.49 0.62 -4.35
N GLY A 26 16.21 0.66 -5.64
CA GLY A 26 16.37 -0.50 -6.52
C GLY A 26 15.10 -1.30 -6.74
N HIS A 27 13.95 -0.86 -6.24
CA HIS A 27 12.69 -1.56 -6.43
C HIS A 27 12.08 -1.24 -7.79
N GLY A 28 11.26 -2.16 -8.32
CA GLY A 28 10.37 -1.86 -9.44
C GLY A 28 9.05 -1.35 -8.90
N VAL A 29 8.48 -0.31 -9.51
CA VAL A 29 7.24 0.30 -9.02
C VAL A 29 6.26 0.47 -10.17
N GLU A 30 5.04 -0.01 -9.96
CA GLU A 30 3.90 0.26 -10.82
C GLU A 30 2.99 1.24 -10.08
N GLY A 31 2.96 2.50 -10.51
CA GLY A 31 2.13 3.53 -9.91
C GLY A 31 0.81 3.66 -10.64
N VAL A 32 -0.29 3.70 -9.90
CA VAL A 32 -1.63 3.90 -10.45
C VAL A 32 -2.38 4.93 -9.62
N SER A 33 -3.41 5.54 -10.21
CA SER A 33 -4.08 6.70 -9.61
C SER A 33 -5.49 6.40 -9.07
N ASP A 34 -6.03 5.21 -9.28
CA ASP A 34 -7.35 4.85 -8.80
C ASP A 34 -7.49 3.34 -8.61
N GLY A 35 -8.60 2.93 -8.00
CA GLY A 35 -8.83 1.53 -7.68
C GLY A 35 -9.05 0.63 -8.88
N TRP A 36 -9.58 1.16 -9.97
CA TRP A 36 -9.78 0.39 -11.21
C TRP A 36 -8.44 0.03 -11.85
N GLN A 37 -7.53 1.01 -11.93
CA GLN A 37 -6.19 0.76 -12.43
C GLN A 37 -5.45 -0.25 -11.55
N ALA A 38 -5.63 -0.13 -10.23
CA ALA A 38 -5.05 -1.09 -9.29
C ALA A 38 -5.55 -2.50 -9.56
N PHE A 39 -6.85 -2.67 -9.73
CA PHE A 39 -7.43 -3.97 -10.01
C PHE A 39 -6.85 -4.59 -11.27
N ARG A 40 -6.74 -3.80 -12.33
CA ARG A 40 -6.17 -4.28 -13.60
C ARG A 40 -4.72 -4.75 -13.42
N LYS A 41 -3.92 -3.99 -12.68
CA LYS A 41 -2.53 -4.36 -12.42
C LYS A 41 -2.43 -5.63 -11.58
N ILE A 42 -3.28 -5.77 -10.58
CA ILE A 42 -3.30 -6.98 -9.75
C ILE A 42 -3.59 -8.23 -10.57
N LYS A 43 -4.52 -8.12 -11.52
CA LYS A 43 -4.85 -9.23 -12.42
C LYS A 43 -3.73 -9.58 -13.38
N GLU A 44 -2.96 -8.59 -13.81
CA GLU A 44 -1.96 -8.76 -14.86
C GLU A 44 -0.60 -9.21 -14.35
N GLY A 45 -0.29 -8.98 -13.09
CA GLY A 45 1.06 -9.20 -12.61
C GLY A 45 1.15 -9.70 -11.19
N ILE A 46 2.38 -9.96 -10.79
CA ILE A 46 2.70 -10.43 -9.44
C ILE A 46 3.49 -9.31 -8.75
N PHE A 47 3.05 -8.96 -7.55
CA PHE A 47 3.72 -7.95 -6.73
C PHE A 47 4.21 -8.56 -5.43
N ASP A 48 5.28 -7.99 -4.90
CA ASP A 48 5.87 -8.41 -3.62
C ASP A 48 5.37 -7.56 -2.47
N LEU A 49 4.82 -6.39 -2.78
CA LEU A 49 4.35 -5.42 -1.79
C LEU A 49 3.33 -4.51 -2.46
N ALA A 50 2.35 -4.06 -1.70
CA ALA A 50 1.43 -3.01 -2.16
C ALA A 50 1.41 -1.86 -1.16
N VAL A 51 1.37 -0.64 -1.68
CA VAL A 51 1.18 0.59 -0.91
C VAL A 51 -0.10 1.22 -1.43
N VAL A 52 -1.13 1.31 -0.59
CA VAL A 52 -2.48 1.65 -1.02
C VAL A 52 -3.02 2.83 -0.23
N ASP A 53 -3.43 3.87 -0.94
CA ASP A 53 -4.16 5.00 -0.34
C ASP A 53 -5.58 4.57 -0.03
N LEU A 54 -6.03 4.82 1.19
CA LEU A 54 -7.41 4.55 1.57
C LEU A 54 -8.39 5.47 0.83
N ASP A 55 -7.97 6.71 0.56
CA ASP A 55 -8.83 7.74 -0.03
C ASP A 55 -8.61 7.82 -1.53
N LEU A 56 -9.32 7.00 -2.30
CA LEU A 56 -9.21 6.96 -3.75
C LEU A 56 -10.43 7.63 -4.40
N PRO A 57 -10.25 8.24 -5.59
CA PRO A 57 -11.35 8.91 -6.27
C PRO A 57 -12.28 7.91 -6.96
N SER A 58 -13.52 8.32 -7.18
CA SER A 58 -14.41 7.59 -8.07
C SER A 58 -13.99 7.81 -9.52
N VAL A 59 -14.27 6.83 -10.37
CA VAL A 59 -13.99 6.90 -11.80
C VAL A 59 -15.31 6.61 -12.53
N LEU A 60 -15.74 7.54 -13.36
CA LEU A 60 -17.00 7.43 -14.09
C LEU A 60 -18.19 7.15 -13.16
N GLY A 61 -18.20 7.79 -12.00
CA GLY A 61 -19.27 7.66 -11.03
C GLY A 61 -19.22 6.39 -10.18
N VAL A 62 -18.21 5.55 -10.36
CA VAL A 62 -18.06 4.32 -9.59
C VAL A 62 -16.85 4.43 -8.68
N LEU A 63 -17.05 4.16 -7.40
CA LEU A 63 -16.00 4.24 -6.39
C LEU A 63 -15.44 2.85 -6.09
N VAL A 64 -14.15 2.69 -6.31
CA VAL A 64 -13.39 1.55 -5.81
C VAL A 64 -12.47 2.09 -4.73
N THR A 65 -12.77 1.79 -3.49
CA THR A 65 -12.03 2.33 -2.34
C THR A 65 -10.69 1.64 -2.14
N GLY A 66 -9.84 2.22 -1.30
CA GLY A 66 -8.60 1.55 -0.89
C GLY A 66 -8.88 0.21 -0.21
N TRP A 67 -9.97 0.11 0.57
CA TRP A 67 -10.35 -1.17 1.17
C TRP A 67 -10.78 -2.21 0.14
N ASP A 68 -11.44 -1.79 -0.94
CA ASP A 68 -11.76 -2.69 -2.04
C ASP A 68 -10.49 -3.22 -2.69
N VAL A 69 -9.49 -2.36 -2.89
CA VAL A 69 -8.19 -2.78 -3.42
C VAL A 69 -7.53 -3.82 -2.49
N VAL A 70 -7.59 -3.59 -1.18
CA VAL A 70 -7.02 -4.53 -0.20
C VAL A 70 -7.74 -5.89 -0.27
N ARG A 71 -9.06 -5.89 -0.39
CA ARG A 71 -9.82 -7.13 -0.55
C ARG A 71 -9.39 -7.90 -1.80
N ILE A 72 -9.22 -7.19 -2.90
CA ILE A 72 -8.79 -7.80 -4.16
C ILE A 72 -7.39 -8.39 -4.00
N LEU A 73 -6.48 -7.64 -3.38
CA LEU A 73 -5.13 -8.12 -3.12
C LEU A 73 -5.14 -9.39 -2.26
N ARG A 74 -5.98 -9.43 -1.22
CA ARG A 74 -6.08 -10.61 -0.36
C ARG A 74 -6.63 -11.83 -1.10
N ALA A 75 -7.48 -11.62 -2.10
CA ALA A 75 -8.01 -12.70 -2.93
C ALA A 75 -6.96 -13.24 -3.91
N TYR A 76 -6.18 -12.35 -4.52
CA TYR A 76 -5.20 -12.74 -5.53
C TYR A 76 -3.83 -13.10 -4.96
N ALA A 77 -3.44 -12.47 -3.85
CA ALA A 77 -2.14 -12.67 -3.23
C ALA A 77 -2.30 -12.61 -1.70
N PRO A 78 -2.77 -13.72 -1.07
CA PRO A 78 -3.16 -13.70 0.35
C PRO A 78 -2.07 -13.28 1.32
N GLU A 79 -0.81 -13.48 0.96
CA GLU A 79 0.32 -13.25 1.86
C GLU A 79 1.09 -11.96 1.56
N ILE A 80 0.65 -11.18 0.58
CA ILE A 80 1.40 -9.97 0.21
C ILE A 80 1.38 -8.94 1.34
N PRO A 81 2.54 -8.36 1.71
CA PRO A 81 2.55 -7.25 2.65
C PRO A 81 1.83 -6.03 2.05
N ILE A 82 1.01 -5.37 2.86
CA ILE A 82 0.25 -4.19 2.43
C ILE A 82 0.51 -3.06 3.42
N ILE A 83 0.93 -1.91 2.88
CA ILE A 83 1.00 -0.66 3.62
C ILE A 83 -0.22 0.17 3.20
N MET A 84 -1.04 0.56 4.18
CA MET A 84 -2.16 1.47 3.93
C MET A 84 -1.76 2.90 4.28
N MET A 85 -2.24 3.86 3.51
CA MET A 85 -2.05 5.27 3.75
C MET A 85 -3.40 5.97 3.87
N SER A 86 -3.53 6.94 4.76
CA SER A 86 -4.74 7.75 4.87
C SER A 86 -4.41 9.11 5.46
N ALA A 87 -5.23 10.11 5.12
CA ALA A 87 -5.12 11.43 5.73
C ALA A 87 -5.64 11.43 7.17
N GLN A 88 -6.43 10.44 7.56
CA GLN A 88 -7.05 10.37 8.87
C GLN A 88 -6.91 8.99 9.47
N GLU A 89 -6.93 8.95 10.80
CA GLU A 89 -6.95 7.71 11.56
C GLU A 89 -8.16 7.72 12.48
N ASP A 90 -8.94 6.65 12.47
CA ASP A 90 -10.06 6.47 13.38
C ASP A 90 -10.17 5.01 13.84
N GLY A 91 -11.05 4.76 14.81
CA GLY A 91 -11.20 3.42 15.38
C GLY A 91 -11.70 2.36 14.38
N GLY A 92 -12.46 2.78 13.38
CA GLY A 92 -12.93 1.88 12.34
C GLY A 92 -11.78 1.39 11.45
N ILE A 93 -10.81 2.26 11.18
CA ILE A 93 -9.63 1.92 10.40
C ILE A 93 -8.82 0.82 11.09
N GLN A 94 -8.59 0.95 12.39
CA GLN A 94 -7.81 -0.04 13.15
C GLN A 94 -8.46 -1.43 13.10
N ARG A 95 -9.79 -1.49 13.17
CA ARG A 95 -10.51 -2.74 13.07
C ARG A 95 -10.29 -3.42 11.71
N LEU A 96 -10.34 -2.65 10.63
CA LEU A 96 -10.15 -3.16 9.28
C LEU A 96 -8.69 -3.53 9.01
N VAL A 97 -7.74 -2.79 9.58
CA VAL A 97 -6.31 -3.14 9.51
C VAL A 97 -6.10 -4.57 10.04
N LYS A 98 -6.69 -4.90 11.17
CA LYS A 98 -6.60 -6.24 11.73
C LYS A 98 -7.31 -7.28 10.86
N ARG A 99 -8.53 -6.95 10.43
CA ARG A 99 -9.35 -7.88 9.65
C ARG A 99 -8.68 -8.29 8.35
N PHE A 100 -8.07 -7.35 7.64
CA PHE A 100 -7.43 -7.61 6.36
C PHE A 100 -5.94 -7.88 6.46
N LYS A 101 -5.41 -7.95 7.68
CA LYS A 101 -3.99 -8.22 7.93
C LYS A 101 -3.08 -7.24 7.23
N VAL A 102 -3.45 -5.97 7.28
CA VAL A 102 -2.62 -4.89 6.75
C VAL A 102 -1.34 -4.82 7.58
N SER A 103 -0.20 -4.78 6.90
CA SER A 103 1.10 -4.90 7.56
C SER A 103 1.53 -3.62 8.26
N ALA A 104 1.14 -2.46 7.72
CA ALA A 104 1.42 -1.17 8.33
C ALA A 104 0.37 -0.15 7.88
N PHE A 105 0.08 0.80 8.75
CA PHE A 105 -0.82 1.90 8.45
C PHE A 105 -0.07 3.21 8.71
N MET A 106 -0.04 4.10 7.72
CA MET A 106 0.69 5.36 7.81
C MET A 106 -0.25 6.54 7.56
N VAL A 107 -0.16 7.55 8.42
CA VAL A 107 -0.96 8.76 8.28
C VAL A 107 -0.22 9.76 7.39
N LYS A 108 -0.93 10.34 6.44
CA LYS A 108 -0.36 11.35 5.54
C LYS A 108 -0.06 12.66 6.28
N PRO A 109 0.96 13.40 5.88
CA PRO A 109 1.82 13.17 4.72
C PRO A 109 2.81 12.03 4.98
N ILE A 110 3.03 11.21 3.95
CA ILE A 110 3.91 10.05 4.06
C ILE A 110 5.36 10.46 3.86
N ASP A 111 6.21 10.08 4.79
CA ASP A 111 7.64 10.20 4.64
C ASP A 111 8.15 8.98 3.87
N PRO A 112 8.73 9.14 2.68
CA PRO A 112 9.27 8.00 1.95
C PRO A 112 10.28 7.18 2.74
N ALA A 113 11.01 7.81 3.67
CA ALA A 113 11.94 7.09 4.54
C ALA A 113 11.24 6.05 5.40
N SER A 114 10.02 6.35 5.88
CA SER A 114 9.24 5.40 6.67
C SER A 114 8.86 4.16 5.87
N VAL A 115 8.48 4.36 4.60
CA VAL A 115 8.14 3.26 3.70
C VAL A 115 9.38 2.40 3.44
N LYS A 116 10.50 3.04 3.13
CA LYS A 116 11.76 2.32 2.89
C LYS A 116 12.22 1.53 4.10
N THR A 117 12.11 2.11 5.28
CA THR A 117 12.47 1.42 6.53
C THR A 117 11.60 0.19 6.75
N PHE A 118 10.30 0.32 6.51
CA PHE A 118 9.40 -0.82 6.63
C PHE A 118 9.78 -1.93 5.65
N ILE A 119 10.06 -1.59 4.40
CA ILE A 119 10.43 -2.57 3.38
C ILE A 119 11.73 -3.29 3.75
N ARG A 120 12.73 -2.55 4.22
CA ARG A 120 13.98 -3.15 4.68
C ARG A 120 13.74 -4.13 5.83
N GLY A 121 12.83 -3.78 6.73
CA GLY A 121 12.47 -4.65 7.85
C GLY A 121 11.87 -5.98 7.41
N LEU A 122 11.18 -6.03 6.28
CA LEU A 122 10.61 -7.27 5.77
C LEU A 122 11.66 -8.33 5.45
N ASP A 123 12.84 -7.90 5.02
CA ASP A 123 13.91 -8.83 4.66
C ASP A 123 14.56 -9.47 5.88
N HIS A 124 14.32 -8.93 7.07
CA HIS A 124 14.90 -9.40 8.32
C HIS A 124 13.86 -9.98 9.29
N GLN A 125 12.60 -10.05 8.86
CA GLN A 125 11.54 -10.56 9.71
C GLN A 125 11.30 -12.04 9.50
N THR A 126 10.84 -12.69 10.58
CA THR A 126 10.31 -14.05 10.46
C THR A 126 8.97 -13.99 9.71
N PRO A 127 8.49 -15.12 9.16
CA PRO A 127 7.24 -15.14 8.39
C PRO A 127 6.01 -14.63 9.15
N LYS A 128 6.07 -14.54 10.47
CA LYS A 128 4.97 -14.03 11.29
C LYS A 128 5.23 -12.57 11.63
N ALA A 129 5.12 -11.71 10.67
CA ALA A 129 5.20 -10.29 10.96
C ALA A 129 3.99 -9.85 11.77
N ALA A 130 4.20 -9.24 12.91
CA ALA A 130 3.13 -8.58 13.63
C ALA A 130 2.72 -7.35 12.83
N VAL A 131 1.44 -6.98 12.93
CA VAL A 131 0.99 -5.73 12.35
C VAL A 131 1.73 -4.59 13.06
N VAL A 132 2.39 -3.76 12.27
CA VAL A 132 3.08 -2.60 12.79
C VAL A 132 2.19 -1.40 12.59
N ASP A 133 1.80 -0.76 13.68
CA ASP A 133 1.05 0.48 13.60
C ASP A 133 2.05 1.63 13.52
N CYS A 134 2.36 2.03 12.30
CA CYS A 134 3.33 3.08 12.07
C CYS A 134 2.84 4.47 12.46
N SER A 135 1.56 4.60 12.76
CA SER A 135 1.04 5.87 13.23
C SER A 135 1.47 6.17 14.67
N VAL A 136 1.87 5.15 15.41
CA VAL A 136 2.34 5.29 16.78
C VAL A 136 3.84 5.08 16.94
N CYS A 137 4.51 4.86 15.85
CA CYS A 137 5.97 4.71 15.87
C CYS A 137 6.66 6.03 16.09
#